data_68964610c51a7a923da421c7fbd3c3af
#
_entry.id   68964610c51a7a923da421c7fbd3c3af
#
_cell.length_a   1.000
_cell.length_b   1.000
_cell.length_c   1.000
_cell.angle_alpha   90.00
_cell.angle_beta   90.00
_cell.angle_gamma   90.00
#
_symmetry.space_group_name_H-M   'P 1'
#
loop_
_entity.id
_entity.type
_entity.pdbx_description
1 polymer ?
#
loop_
_entity_poly.entity_id
_entity_poly.type
_entity_poly.pdbx_seq_one_letter_code
_entity_poly.pdbx_strand_id
1 'polypeptide(L)'
;QASIRALVDNDFIVICAGGGGIPVTESGQGVEAVIDKDFASEKLAEVLEAEELIILTGVSKIALNYGKDNEQWLDQVNLTELEQYIQEGHFAPGSMLPKVQAAMDFVQVSKNNVAIITSLEDLADFDHETGTRIISD
;
A
#
# COMPACT_ATOMS: atom_id res chain seq x y z
N GLN A 1 2.64 19.40 0.82
CA GLN A 1 1.66 18.89 -0.17
C GLN A 1 1.70 19.73 -1.46
N ALA A 2 1.43 21.05 -1.41
CA ALA A 2 1.41 21.91 -2.60
C ALA A 2 2.75 21.90 -3.39
N SER A 3 3.88 21.84 -2.70
CA SER A 3 5.20 21.78 -3.35
C SER A 3 5.44 20.46 -4.09
N ILE A 4 4.98 19.33 -3.53
CA ILE A 4 5.10 18.01 -4.18
C ILE A 4 4.20 17.97 -5.42
N ARG A 5 2.96 18.43 -5.30
CA ARG A 5 2.02 18.54 -6.43
C ARG A 5 2.64 19.37 -7.57
N ALA A 6 3.17 20.55 -7.25
CA ALA A 6 3.79 21.44 -8.25
C ALA A 6 4.99 20.78 -8.97
N LEU A 7 5.75 19.93 -8.29
CA LEU A 7 6.83 19.17 -8.95
C LEU A 7 6.27 18.09 -9.87
N VAL A 8 5.30 17.29 -9.39
CA VAL A 8 4.65 16.25 -10.20
C VAL A 8 3.97 16.85 -11.43
N ASP A 9 3.24 17.95 -11.30
CA ASP A 9 2.56 18.65 -12.40
C ASP A 9 3.55 19.23 -13.45
N ASN A 10 4.83 19.29 -13.12
CA ASN A 10 5.91 19.69 -14.03
C ASN A 10 6.83 18.52 -14.43
N ASP A 11 6.32 17.29 -14.41
CA ASP A 11 6.98 16.05 -14.86
C ASP A 11 8.25 15.68 -14.07
N PHE A 12 8.38 16.13 -12.81
CA PHE A 12 9.48 15.71 -11.95
C PHE A 12 9.16 14.35 -11.27
N ILE A 13 10.16 13.47 -11.22
CA ILE A 13 10.15 12.30 -10.36
C ILE A 13 10.48 12.75 -8.93
N VAL A 14 9.56 12.57 -8.00
CA VAL A 14 9.69 13.07 -6.63
C VAL A 14 9.91 11.92 -5.65
N ILE A 15 10.99 11.97 -4.87
CA ILE A 15 11.26 11.04 -3.77
C ILE A 15 10.85 11.72 -2.47
N CYS A 16 9.90 11.13 -1.74
CA CYS A 16 9.36 11.69 -0.50
C CYS A 16 8.87 10.60 0.46
N ALA A 17 8.43 10.98 1.65
CA ALA A 17 7.89 10.12 2.69
C ALA A 17 8.82 8.98 3.18
N GLY A 18 10.13 9.10 3.00
CA GLY A 18 11.10 8.04 3.25
C GLY A 18 11.12 7.44 4.66
N GLY A 19 10.76 8.20 5.70
CA GLY A 19 10.67 7.74 7.09
C GLY A 19 9.23 7.66 7.64
N GLY A 20 8.22 7.83 6.80
CA GLY A 20 6.82 7.93 7.19
C GLY A 20 6.44 9.36 7.58
N GLY A 21 6.95 9.89 8.65
CA GLY A 21 6.68 11.25 9.10
C GLY A 21 7.15 11.49 10.54
N ILE A 22 7.08 12.74 10.97
CA ILE A 22 7.31 13.11 12.36
C ILE A 22 5.93 13.24 13.04
N PRO A 23 5.59 12.35 14.00
CA PRO A 23 4.31 12.45 14.68
C PRO A 23 4.27 13.67 15.58
N VAL A 24 3.23 14.47 15.41
CA VAL A 24 2.97 15.68 16.21
C VAL A 24 1.50 15.75 16.61
N THR A 25 1.24 16.36 17.77
CA THR A 25 -0.12 16.71 18.17
C THR A 25 -0.67 17.86 17.33
N GLU A 26 -1.96 18.15 17.44
CA GLU A 26 -2.58 19.33 16.81
C GLU A 26 -1.90 20.64 17.24
N SER A 27 -1.36 20.70 18.45
CA SER A 27 -0.59 21.87 18.95
C SER A 27 0.83 21.93 18.42
N GLY A 28 1.28 20.97 17.61
CA GLY A 28 2.64 20.93 17.05
C GLY A 28 3.71 20.32 17.97
N GLN A 29 3.32 19.72 19.10
CA GLN A 29 4.27 19.04 19.99
C GLN A 29 4.62 17.65 19.44
N GLY A 30 5.91 17.29 19.47
CA GLY A 30 6.37 15.95 19.10
C GLY A 30 5.75 14.87 20.00
N VAL A 31 5.41 13.73 19.39
CA VAL A 31 4.89 12.54 20.08
C VAL A 31 5.91 11.42 19.91
N GLU A 32 6.17 10.68 20.98
CA GLU A 32 7.03 9.47 20.92
C GLU A 32 6.27 8.31 20.28
N ALA A 33 6.27 8.29 18.96
CA ALA A 33 5.61 7.29 18.12
C ALA A 33 6.35 7.16 16.79
N VAL A 34 6.02 6.12 16.03
CA VAL A 34 6.52 5.91 14.66
C VAL A 34 5.31 5.85 13.72
N ILE A 35 5.33 6.66 12.67
CA ILE A 35 4.34 6.57 11.61
C ILE A 35 4.81 5.49 10.64
N ASP A 36 3.93 4.52 10.36
CA ASP A 36 4.21 3.49 9.37
C ASP A 36 4.32 4.09 7.97
N LYS A 37 5.37 3.70 7.24
CA LYS A 37 5.67 4.23 5.90
C LYS A 37 4.62 3.86 4.86
N ASP A 38 3.94 2.71 5.00
CA ASP A 38 2.95 2.23 4.05
C ASP A 38 1.70 3.14 4.12
N PHE A 39 1.24 3.49 5.34
CA PHE A 39 0.16 4.47 5.53
C PHE A 39 0.57 5.91 5.13
N ALA A 40 1.83 6.31 5.38
CA ALA A 40 2.30 7.62 4.92
C ALA A 40 2.32 7.73 3.40
N SER A 41 2.69 6.64 2.70
CA SER A 41 2.69 6.56 1.24
C SER A 41 1.27 6.56 0.68
N GLU A 42 0.37 5.82 1.32
CA GLU A 42 -1.06 5.82 0.98
C GLU A 42 -1.65 7.24 1.06
N LYS A 43 -1.45 7.94 2.20
CA LYS A 43 -1.94 9.32 2.35
C LYS A 43 -1.33 10.30 1.35
N LEU A 44 -0.09 10.07 0.94
CA LEU A 44 0.52 10.87 -0.11
C LEU A 44 -0.11 10.59 -1.47
N ALA A 45 -0.34 9.31 -1.81
CA ALA A 45 -0.99 8.91 -3.05
C ALA A 45 -2.43 9.48 -3.14
N GLU A 46 -3.20 9.44 -2.04
CA GLU A 46 -4.52 10.06 -1.93
C GLU A 46 -4.46 11.57 -2.22
N VAL A 47 -3.55 12.31 -1.55
CA VAL A 47 -3.40 13.76 -1.73
C VAL A 47 -2.97 14.14 -3.13
N LEU A 48 -2.18 13.31 -3.78
CA LEU A 48 -1.73 13.50 -5.16
C LEU A 48 -2.73 12.99 -6.21
N GLU A 49 -3.83 12.39 -5.77
CA GLU A 49 -4.84 11.77 -6.65
C GLU A 49 -4.20 10.76 -7.61
N ALA A 50 -3.27 9.95 -7.07
CA ALA A 50 -2.62 8.89 -7.83
C ALA A 50 -3.67 7.85 -8.28
N GLU A 51 -3.48 7.28 -9.46
CA GLU A 51 -4.35 6.23 -10.00
C GLU A 51 -3.92 4.84 -9.49
N GLU A 52 -2.63 4.66 -9.23
CA GLU A 52 -2.06 3.42 -8.74
C GLU A 52 -1.14 3.65 -7.53
N LEU A 53 -1.20 2.72 -6.58
CA LEU A 53 -0.27 2.62 -5.44
C LEU A 53 0.44 1.27 -5.49
N ILE A 54 1.75 1.27 -5.71
CA ILE A 54 2.56 0.06 -5.73
C ILE A 54 3.34 -0.05 -4.42
N ILE A 55 3.10 -1.12 -3.66
CA ILE A 55 3.79 -1.43 -2.40
C ILE A 55 4.74 -2.59 -2.63
N LEU A 56 6.05 -2.35 -2.43
CA LEU A 56 7.07 -3.36 -2.59
C LEU A 56 7.35 -4.09 -1.29
N THR A 57 7.46 -5.41 -1.37
CA THR A 57 7.70 -6.31 -0.23
C THR A 57 8.67 -7.44 -0.61
N GLY A 58 8.90 -8.38 0.29
CA GLY A 58 9.80 -9.52 0.07
C GLY A 58 9.18 -10.73 -0.66
N VAL A 59 7.93 -10.59 -1.13
CA VAL A 59 7.21 -11.67 -1.84
C VAL A 59 6.52 -11.11 -3.06
N SER A 60 6.39 -11.92 -4.11
CA SER A 60 5.82 -11.52 -5.39
C SER A 60 4.31 -11.23 -5.32
N LYS A 61 3.59 -11.91 -4.44
CA LYS A 61 2.12 -11.76 -4.29
C LYS A 61 1.72 -11.92 -2.83
N ILE A 62 0.52 -11.51 -2.50
CA ILE A 62 -0.12 -11.83 -1.23
C ILE A 62 -0.52 -13.32 -1.24
N ALA A 63 -0.33 -14.01 -0.12
CA ALA A 63 -0.75 -15.40 0.04
C ALA A 63 -1.68 -15.57 1.24
N LEU A 64 -2.71 -16.38 1.06
CA LEU A 64 -3.46 -16.96 2.16
C LEU A 64 -2.67 -18.15 2.73
N ASN A 65 -2.74 -18.36 4.05
CA ASN A 65 -2.04 -19.44 4.74
C ASN A 65 -0.53 -19.51 4.44
N TYR A 66 0.12 -18.38 4.31
CA TYR A 66 1.53 -18.26 3.97
C TYR A 66 2.41 -19.21 4.80
N GLY A 67 3.26 -20.00 4.10
CA GLY A 67 4.15 -20.98 4.71
C GLY A 67 3.48 -22.28 5.20
N LYS A 68 2.22 -22.54 4.85
CA LYS A 68 1.49 -23.78 5.19
C LYS A 68 1.26 -24.65 3.94
N ASP A 69 0.90 -25.91 4.15
CA ASP A 69 0.63 -26.88 3.06
C ASP A 69 -0.51 -26.45 2.12
N ASN A 70 -1.42 -25.61 2.61
CA ASN A 70 -2.55 -25.05 1.86
C ASN A 70 -2.35 -23.57 1.50
N GLU A 71 -1.12 -23.16 1.25
CA GLU A 71 -0.78 -21.82 0.78
C GLU A 71 -1.45 -21.55 -0.58
N GLN A 72 -2.03 -20.35 -0.70
CA GLN A 72 -2.68 -19.90 -1.94
C GLN A 72 -2.27 -18.46 -2.25
N TRP A 73 -1.65 -18.25 -3.39
CA TRP A 73 -1.27 -16.93 -3.89
C TRP A 73 -2.46 -16.25 -4.57
N LEU A 74 -2.59 -14.95 -4.36
CA LEU A 74 -3.69 -14.14 -4.89
C LEU A 74 -3.19 -13.29 -6.07
N ASP A 75 -3.83 -13.42 -7.22
CA ASP A 75 -3.55 -12.57 -8.39
C ASP A 75 -4.33 -11.26 -8.29
N GLN A 76 -5.61 -11.34 -7.94
CA GLN A 76 -6.50 -10.20 -7.75
C GLN A 76 -7.44 -10.48 -6.58
N VAL A 77 -7.79 -9.42 -5.86
CA VAL A 77 -8.69 -9.50 -4.71
C VAL A 77 -9.43 -8.18 -4.54
N ASN A 78 -10.69 -8.22 -4.11
CA ASN A 78 -11.47 -7.03 -3.80
C ASN A 78 -11.47 -6.70 -2.30
N LEU A 79 -12.06 -5.55 -1.94
CA LEU A 79 -12.06 -5.06 -0.56
C LEU A 79 -12.83 -5.99 0.38
N THR A 80 -13.98 -6.49 -0.04
CA THR A 80 -14.81 -7.41 0.77
C THR A 80 -14.06 -8.72 1.09
N GLU A 81 -13.39 -9.29 0.11
CA GLU A 81 -12.56 -10.49 0.30
C GLU A 81 -11.39 -10.24 1.25
N LEU A 82 -10.70 -9.09 1.10
CA LEU A 82 -9.59 -8.74 1.98
C LEU A 82 -10.04 -8.52 3.42
N GLU A 83 -11.19 -7.88 3.65
CA GLU A 83 -11.75 -7.75 5.00
C GLU A 83 -11.99 -9.12 5.65
N GLN A 84 -12.53 -10.07 4.90
CA GLN A 84 -12.72 -11.44 5.38
C GLN A 84 -11.38 -12.10 5.73
N TYR A 85 -10.39 -12.03 4.85
CA TYR A 85 -9.07 -12.63 5.07
C TYR A 85 -8.30 -12.01 6.25
N ILE A 86 -8.51 -10.70 6.51
CA ILE A 86 -7.98 -10.04 7.71
C ILE A 86 -8.64 -10.62 8.97
N GLN A 87 -9.97 -10.78 8.98
CA GLN A 87 -10.71 -11.34 10.11
C GLN A 87 -10.32 -12.80 10.38
N GLU A 88 -10.03 -13.57 9.34
CA GLU A 88 -9.54 -14.95 9.42
C GLU A 88 -8.07 -15.04 9.85
N GLY A 89 -7.34 -13.91 9.92
CA GLY A 89 -5.97 -13.82 10.42
C GLY A 89 -4.92 -14.33 9.44
N HIS A 90 -5.14 -14.19 8.14
CA HIS A 90 -4.19 -14.64 7.12
C HIS A 90 -2.92 -13.79 7.04
N PHE A 91 -2.95 -12.53 7.49
CA PHE A 91 -1.84 -11.59 7.32
C PHE A 91 -1.10 -11.30 8.62
N ALA A 92 0.23 -11.40 8.59
CA ALA A 92 1.08 -11.15 9.75
C ALA A 92 0.99 -9.67 10.21
N PRO A 93 0.64 -9.40 11.50
CA PRO A 93 0.38 -8.04 11.99
C PRO A 93 1.54 -7.06 11.85
N GLY A 94 2.79 -7.53 11.93
CA GLY A 94 4.00 -6.68 11.89
C GLY A 94 4.60 -6.52 10.49
N SER A 95 3.99 -7.09 9.43
CA SER A 95 4.60 -7.06 8.10
C SER A 95 3.57 -6.91 6.97
N MET A 96 2.79 -7.95 6.67
CA MET A 96 1.85 -7.94 5.55
C MET A 96 0.57 -7.15 5.87
N LEU A 97 0.05 -7.26 7.08
CA LEU A 97 -1.22 -6.63 7.45
C LEU A 97 -1.22 -5.10 7.24
N PRO A 98 -0.20 -4.33 7.68
CA PRO A 98 -0.18 -2.87 7.42
C PRO A 98 -0.19 -2.53 5.93
N LYS A 99 0.48 -3.32 5.09
CA LYS A 99 0.50 -3.11 3.63
C LYS A 99 -0.87 -3.34 3.00
N VAL A 100 -1.53 -4.43 3.39
CA VAL A 100 -2.89 -4.74 2.95
C VAL A 100 -3.86 -3.64 3.38
N GLN A 101 -3.77 -3.17 4.62
CA GLN A 101 -4.62 -2.09 5.12
C GLN A 101 -4.39 -0.77 4.38
N ALA A 102 -3.12 -0.35 4.18
CA ALA A 102 -2.81 0.84 3.42
C ALA A 102 -3.29 0.75 1.95
N ALA A 103 -3.15 -0.41 1.33
CA ALA A 103 -3.67 -0.66 -0.01
C ALA A 103 -5.21 -0.57 -0.07
N MET A 104 -5.91 -1.13 0.91
CA MET A 104 -7.37 -1.03 1.02
C MET A 104 -7.83 0.41 1.21
N ASP A 105 -7.20 1.17 2.11
CA ASP A 105 -7.51 2.57 2.35
C ASP A 105 -7.39 3.39 1.07
N PHE A 106 -6.33 3.18 0.30
CA PHE A 106 -6.13 3.84 -1.00
C PHE A 106 -7.23 3.50 -2.02
N VAL A 107 -7.59 2.22 -2.14
CA VAL A 107 -8.61 1.77 -3.11
C VAL A 107 -10.00 2.27 -2.74
N GLN A 108 -10.31 2.43 -1.44
CA GLN A 108 -11.59 2.96 -0.97
C GLN A 108 -11.85 4.42 -1.38
N VAL A 109 -10.80 5.20 -1.63
CA VAL A 109 -10.93 6.63 -1.99
C VAL A 109 -11.63 6.81 -3.33
N SER A 110 -11.36 5.96 -4.31
CA SER A 110 -11.97 6.01 -5.65
C SER A 110 -12.08 4.63 -6.28
N LYS A 111 -13.20 4.37 -6.94
CA LYS A 111 -13.43 3.10 -7.66
C LYS A 111 -12.43 2.82 -8.80
N ASN A 112 -11.74 3.85 -9.26
CA ASN A 112 -10.73 3.71 -10.31
C ASN A 112 -9.33 3.43 -9.75
N ASN A 113 -9.14 3.57 -8.43
CA ASN A 113 -7.85 3.32 -7.79
C ASN A 113 -7.55 1.83 -7.77
N VAL A 114 -6.29 1.51 -8.02
CA VAL A 114 -5.75 0.14 -7.93
C VAL A 114 -4.51 0.16 -7.04
N ALA A 115 -4.45 -0.73 -6.07
CA ALA A 115 -3.22 -0.96 -5.33
C ALA A 115 -2.60 -2.30 -5.76
N ILE A 116 -1.27 -2.34 -5.81
CA ILE A 116 -0.52 -3.53 -6.21
C ILE A 116 0.51 -3.83 -5.13
N ILE A 117 0.52 -5.06 -4.62
CA ILE A 117 1.56 -5.53 -3.70
C ILE A 117 2.41 -6.56 -4.43
N THR A 118 3.71 -6.29 -4.56
CA THR A 118 4.65 -7.15 -5.30
C THR A 118 6.06 -7.09 -4.71
N SER A 119 7.00 -7.86 -5.27
CA SER A 119 8.40 -7.82 -4.86
C SER A 119 9.21 -6.76 -5.61
N LEU A 120 10.36 -6.38 -5.05
CA LEU A 120 11.31 -5.50 -5.73
C LEU A 120 11.90 -6.15 -7.00
N GLU A 121 12.03 -7.48 -6.98
CA GLU A 121 12.60 -8.25 -8.11
C GLU A 121 11.64 -8.25 -9.31
N ASP A 122 10.35 -8.38 -9.05
CA ASP A 122 9.32 -8.38 -10.11
C ASP A 122 9.11 -7.00 -10.74
N LEU A 123 9.55 -5.93 -10.08
CA LEU A 123 9.42 -4.57 -10.60
C LEU A 123 10.22 -4.34 -11.91
N ALA A 124 11.29 -5.12 -12.14
CA ALA A 124 12.11 -4.99 -13.34
C ALA A 124 11.35 -5.37 -14.63
N ASP A 125 10.43 -6.32 -14.53
CA ASP A 125 9.58 -6.81 -15.63
C ASP A 125 8.09 -6.54 -15.33
N PHE A 126 7.81 -5.38 -14.72
CA PHE A 126 6.47 -5.02 -14.26
C PHE A 126 5.46 -4.93 -15.41
N ASP A 127 4.41 -5.70 -15.31
CA ASP A 127 3.27 -5.70 -16.22
C ASP A 127 1.93 -5.75 -15.45
N HIS A 128 0.82 -5.87 -16.15
CA HIS A 128 -0.52 -5.91 -15.55
C HIS A 128 -0.83 -7.21 -14.78
N GLU A 129 -0.01 -8.24 -14.91
CA GLU A 129 -0.14 -9.53 -14.18
C GLU A 129 0.81 -9.62 -12.98
N THR A 130 1.70 -8.63 -12.83
CA THR A 130 2.68 -8.58 -11.73
C THR A 130 2.03 -8.25 -10.40
N GLY A 131 2.34 -9.04 -9.38
CA GLY A 131 1.86 -8.80 -8.01
C GLY A 131 0.42 -9.27 -7.75
N THR A 132 -0.09 -8.88 -6.60
CA THR A 132 -1.52 -8.97 -6.26
C THR A 132 -2.18 -7.63 -6.49
N ARG A 133 -3.19 -7.59 -7.33
CA ARG A 133 -4.00 -6.39 -7.60
C ARG A 133 -5.17 -6.31 -6.61
N ILE A 134 -5.27 -5.19 -5.93
CA ILE A 134 -6.36 -4.87 -5.01
C ILE A 134 -7.25 -3.84 -5.69
N ILE A 135 -8.54 -4.17 -5.80
CA ILE A 135 -9.54 -3.36 -6.51
C ILE A 135 -10.77 -3.13 -5.63
N SER A 136 -11.59 -2.15 -6.00
CA SER A 136 -12.91 -1.96 -5.39
C SER A 136 -13.87 -3.11 -5.73
N ASP A 137 -14.94 -3.23 -4.95
CA ASP A 137 -16.06 -4.14 -5.24
C ASP A 137 -16.85 -3.72 -6.47
#